data_093e339b4492fa99aa3a06eccfb44a16
#
_entry.id   093e339b4492fa99aa3a06eccfb44a16
#
_cell.length_a   1.000
_cell.length_b   1.000
_cell.length_c   1.000
_cell.angle_alpha   90.00
_cell.angle_beta   90.00
_cell.angle_gamma   90.00
#
_symmetry.space_group_name_H-M   'P 1'
#
loop_
_entity.id
_entity.type
_entity.pdbx_description
1 polymer ?
#
loop_
_entity_poly.entity_id
_entity_poly.type
_entity_poly.pdbx_seq_one_letter_code
_entity_poly.pdbx_strand_id
1 'polypeptide(L)'
;MPKVQQTSASNRLGRGRRVSTSLAEINVVPLVDVMLVLLIIFMVTAPMIQRGMDVRVPVSRRATEIEGQRVFVTVPADYRQSRTVLLGTERIRVDFLKERVRQKMEGVADKKVYLQGDGSVLYQDIYDVFDRLNEAGVTDVGLVAKAPGER
;
A
#
# COMPACT_ATOMS: atom_id res chain seq x y z
N MET A 1 -20.94 71.91 73.37
CA MET A 1 -20.72 71.82 71.92
C MET A 1 -20.24 70.43 71.56
N PRO A 2 -21.07 69.53 71.07
CA PRO A 2 -20.59 68.20 70.66
C PRO A 2 -19.91 68.29 69.30
N LYS A 3 -18.72 67.78 69.22
CA LYS A 3 -17.98 67.62 67.95
C LYS A 3 -18.54 66.50 67.16
N VAL A 4 -19.05 66.76 66.00
CA VAL A 4 -19.44 65.78 65.01
C VAL A 4 -18.15 65.17 64.42
N GLN A 5 -17.88 63.88 64.74
CA GLN A 5 -16.85 63.12 64.06
C GLN A 5 -17.40 62.63 62.72
N GLN A 6 -16.83 63.14 61.67
CA GLN A 6 -17.02 62.59 60.32
C GLN A 6 -16.29 61.23 60.21
N THR A 7 -17.03 60.17 60.15
CA THR A 7 -16.49 58.85 59.82
C THR A 7 -16.25 58.79 58.31
N SER A 8 -14.98 58.84 57.99
CA SER A 8 -14.49 58.58 56.64
C SER A 8 -14.81 57.17 56.24
N ALA A 9 -15.79 57.00 55.37
CA ALA A 9 -16.05 55.73 54.70
C ALA A 9 -14.85 55.39 53.78
N SER A 10 -14.00 54.51 54.23
CA SER A 10 -12.94 53.96 53.42
C SER A 10 -13.54 53.09 52.33
N ASN A 11 -13.56 53.66 51.15
CA ASN A 11 -13.93 52.98 49.93
C ASN A 11 -12.88 51.89 49.61
N ARG A 12 -13.14 50.67 50.08
CA ARG A 12 -12.36 49.50 49.68
C ARG A 12 -12.70 49.19 48.23
N LEU A 13 -12.03 49.83 47.32
CA LEU A 13 -11.98 49.43 45.94
C LEU A 13 -11.49 48.02 45.84
N GLY A 14 -12.39 47.14 45.47
CA GLY A 14 -12.15 45.72 45.20
C GLY A 14 -11.00 45.60 44.20
N ARG A 15 -9.92 45.08 44.67
CA ARG A 15 -8.75 44.74 43.87
C ARG A 15 -9.18 43.60 42.95
N GLY A 16 -9.67 43.94 41.77
CA GLY A 16 -10.03 42.99 40.74
C GLY A 16 -8.82 42.09 40.52
N ARG A 17 -8.97 40.84 40.92
CA ARG A 17 -8.02 39.78 40.64
C ARG A 17 -7.92 39.62 39.14
N ARG A 18 -6.92 40.26 38.53
CA ARG A 18 -6.59 40.02 37.14
C ARG A 18 -6.20 38.55 37.05
N VAL A 19 -7.14 37.74 36.59
CA VAL A 19 -6.82 36.39 36.11
C VAL A 19 -5.95 36.62 34.87
N SER A 20 -4.64 36.48 35.04
CA SER A 20 -3.75 36.36 33.89
C SER A 20 -4.12 35.07 33.22
N THR A 21 -4.90 35.15 32.16
CA THR A 21 -5.00 34.04 31.22
C THR A 21 -3.62 33.89 30.62
N SER A 22 -2.85 32.96 31.21
CA SER A 22 -1.65 32.43 30.58
C SER A 22 -2.15 31.72 29.34
N LEU A 23 -2.16 32.45 28.22
CA LEU A 23 -2.21 31.80 26.92
C LEU A 23 -0.96 30.94 26.86
N ALA A 24 -1.13 29.66 27.10
CA ALA A 24 -0.06 28.68 26.86
C ALA A 24 0.24 28.81 25.36
N GLU A 25 1.28 29.57 25.04
CA GLU A 25 1.82 29.60 23.69
C GLU A 25 2.29 28.19 23.38
N ILE A 26 1.51 27.49 22.55
CA ILE A 26 1.89 26.17 22.06
C ILE A 26 3.12 26.41 21.18
N ASN A 27 4.25 25.89 21.62
CA ASN A 27 5.45 25.92 20.80
C ASN A 27 5.21 25.04 19.56
N VAL A 28 4.99 25.71 18.40
CA VAL A 28 4.67 25.05 17.13
C VAL A 28 5.88 24.32 16.53
N VAL A 29 7.10 24.69 16.97
CA VAL A 29 8.34 24.13 16.41
C VAL A 29 8.41 22.60 16.50
N PRO A 30 8.14 21.93 17.65
CA PRO A 30 8.14 20.47 17.70
C PRO A 30 7.08 19.84 16.81
N LEU A 31 5.91 20.47 16.66
CA LEU A 31 4.83 19.99 15.80
C LEU A 31 5.23 20.05 14.33
N VAL A 32 5.82 21.17 13.92
CA VAL A 32 6.30 21.36 12.54
C VAL A 32 7.42 20.38 12.22
N ASP A 33 8.34 20.11 13.15
CA ASP A 33 9.43 19.14 12.97
C ASP A 33 8.87 17.74 12.69
N VAL A 34 7.93 17.28 13.51
CA VAL A 34 7.27 15.97 13.29
C VAL A 34 6.56 15.93 11.93
N MET A 35 5.85 17.00 11.56
CA MET A 35 5.16 17.08 10.27
C MET A 35 6.13 17.05 9.10
N LEU A 36 7.26 17.75 9.17
CA LEU A 36 8.30 17.73 8.14
C LEU A 36 8.94 16.35 8.00
N VAL A 37 9.26 15.69 9.12
CA VAL A 37 9.83 14.34 9.10
C VAL A 37 8.88 13.34 8.48
N LEU A 38 7.59 13.38 8.85
CA LEU A 38 6.56 12.55 8.23
C LEU A 38 6.42 12.83 6.74
N LEU A 39 6.44 14.10 6.33
CA LEU A 39 6.37 14.49 4.93
C LEU A 39 7.53 13.89 4.12
N ILE A 40 8.75 13.97 4.63
CA ILE A 40 9.94 13.41 3.98
C ILE A 40 9.84 11.89 3.90
N ILE A 41 9.41 11.22 4.98
CA ILE A 41 9.23 9.76 4.99
C ILE A 41 8.21 9.36 3.92
N PHE A 42 7.04 10.01 3.86
CA PHE A 42 6.04 9.72 2.85
C PHE A 42 6.53 10.02 1.43
N MET A 43 7.30 11.09 1.23
CA MET A 43 7.88 11.43 -0.07
C MET A 43 8.86 10.37 -0.55
N VAL A 44 9.67 9.79 0.34
CA VAL A 44 10.64 8.75 0.00
C VAL A 44 9.98 7.38 -0.16
N THR A 45 8.96 7.07 0.66
CA THR A 45 8.29 5.75 0.63
C THR A 45 7.22 5.64 -0.46
N ALA A 46 6.56 6.74 -0.83
CA ALA A 46 5.51 6.75 -1.85
C ALA A 46 5.94 6.13 -3.20
N PRO A 47 7.13 6.44 -3.77
CA PRO A 47 7.60 5.81 -5.01
C PRO A 47 7.88 4.31 -4.85
N MET A 48 8.16 3.85 -3.63
CA MET A 48 8.41 2.42 -3.36
C MET A 48 7.12 1.60 -3.42
N ILE A 49 5.99 2.20 -3.06
CA ILE A 49 4.67 1.55 -3.11
C ILE A 49 4.14 1.48 -4.55
N GLN A 50 4.51 2.43 -5.41
CA GLN A 50 4.04 2.51 -6.80
C GLN A 50 4.86 1.68 -7.79
N ARG A 51 5.82 0.87 -7.36
CA ARG A 51 6.56 -0.06 -8.24
C ARG A 51 5.76 -1.32 -8.55
N GLY A 52 4.44 -1.25 -8.48
CA GLY A 52 3.58 -2.18 -9.20
C GLY A 52 3.80 -1.98 -10.69
N MET A 53 4.18 -3.05 -11.41
CA MET A 53 4.25 -2.98 -12.86
C MET A 53 2.85 -2.75 -13.41
N ASP A 54 2.72 -1.77 -14.28
CA ASP A 54 1.52 -1.60 -15.07
C ASP A 54 1.50 -2.69 -16.15
N VAL A 55 0.80 -3.78 -15.86
CA VAL A 55 0.64 -4.91 -16.78
C VAL A 55 -0.72 -4.76 -17.47
N ARG A 56 -0.69 -4.54 -18.76
CA ARG A 56 -1.91 -4.50 -19.60
C ARG A 56 -2.35 -5.92 -19.91
N VAL A 57 -3.20 -6.48 -19.06
CA VAL A 57 -3.73 -7.81 -19.26
C VAL A 57 -4.67 -7.82 -20.47
N PRO A 58 -4.56 -8.80 -21.38
CA PRO A 58 -5.46 -8.91 -22.52
C PRO A 58 -6.91 -9.10 -22.07
N VAL A 59 -7.81 -8.46 -22.79
CA VAL A 59 -9.24 -8.47 -22.48
C VAL A 59 -9.88 -9.74 -23.01
N SER A 60 -10.59 -10.47 -22.17
CA SER A 60 -11.42 -11.62 -22.59
C SER A 60 -12.90 -11.36 -22.35
N ARG A 61 -13.71 -11.69 -23.34
CA ARG A 61 -15.19 -11.59 -23.25
C ARG A 61 -15.81 -12.58 -22.27
N ARG A 62 -15.03 -13.57 -21.77
CA ARG A 62 -15.47 -14.63 -20.85
C ARG A 62 -14.67 -14.66 -19.56
N ALA A 63 -14.14 -13.50 -19.13
CA ALA A 63 -13.46 -13.44 -17.83
C ALA A 63 -14.47 -13.69 -16.72
N THR A 64 -14.24 -14.73 -15.94
CA THR A 64 -15.02 -15.05 -14.73
C THR A 64 -14.32 -14.44 -13.53
N GLU A 65 -15.07 -13.77 -12.67
CA GLU A 65 -14.56 -13.31 -11.37
C GLU A 65 -14.08 -14.51 -10.56
N ILE A 66 -12.84 -14.39 -10.09
CA ILE A 66 -12.16 -15.48 -9.39
C ILE A 66 -11.99 -15.07 -7.94
N GLU A 67 -12.83 -15.57 -7.03
CA GLU A 67 -12.77 -15.31 -5.61
C GLU A 67 -11.93 -16.36 -4.85
N GLY A 68 -11.17 -15.91 -3.84
CA GLY A 68 -10.46 -16.77 -2.88
C GLY A 68 -8.94 -16.52 -2.79
N GLN A 69 -8.28 -17.20 -1.85
CA GLN A 69 -6.81 -17.22 -1.72
C GLN A 69 -6.16 -17.94 -2.90
N ARG A 70 -5.80 -17.18 -3.93
CA ARG A 70 -5.27 -17.75 -5.16
C ARG A 70 -3.91 -17.18 -5.49
N VAL A 71 -3.03 -18.01 -6.01
CA VAL A 71 -1.71 -17.59 -6.42
C VAL A 71 -1.76 -17.13 -7.87
N PHE A 72 -1.46 -15.86 -8.08
CA PHE A 72 -1.37 -15.27 -9.42
C PHE A 72 0.09 -15.15 -9.83
N VAL A 73 0.40 -15.56 -11.04
CA VAL A 73 1.68 -15.31 -11.69
C VAL A 73 1.43 -14.47 -12.93
N THR A 74 2.07 -13.30 -12.96
CA THR A 74 1.91 -12.37 -14.07
C THR A 74 3.21 -12.25 -14.86
N VAL A 75 3.11 -12.42 -16.17
CA VAL A 75 4.23 -12.25 -17.10
C VAL A 75 4.17 -10.83 -17.66
N PRO A 76 5.15 -9.97 -17.32
CA PRO A 76 5.15 -8.59 -17.77
C PRO A 76 5.67 -8.44 -19.21
N ALA A 77 5.39 -7.29 -19.83
CA ALA A 77 5.82 -6.98 -21.19
C ALA A 77 7.35 -7.04 -21.39
N ASP A 78 8.10 -6.69 -20.34
CA ASP A 78 9.58 -6.71 -20.34
C ASP A 78 10.21 -8.06 -19.98
N TYR A 79 9.43 -9.14 -19.93
CA TYR A 79 9.87 -10.47 -19.53
C TYR A 79 11.14 -10.93 -20.24
N ARG A 80 11.24 -10.72 -21.55
CA ARG A 80 12.40 -11.15 -22.35
C ARG A 80 13.70 -10.46 -21.95
N GLN A 81 13.61 -9.23 -21.49
CA GLN A 81 14.76 -8.42 -21.09
C GLN A 81 15.11 -8.63 -19.61
N SER A 82 14.08 -8.62 -18.76
CA SER A 82 14.24 -8.67 -17.32
C SER A 82 14.35 -10.09 -16.76
N ARG A 83 13.80 -11.08 -17.47
CA ARG A 83 13.63 -12.47 -17.01
C ARG A 83 12.99 -12.53 -15.62
N THR A 84 12.00 -11.66 -15.40
CA THR A 84 11.25 -11.57 -14.15
C THR A 84 9.76 -11.74 -14.37
N VAL A 85 9.09 -12.28 -13.37
CA VAL A 85 7.63 -12.44 -13.28
C VAL A 85 7.13 -11.86 -11.97
N LEU A 86 5.85 -11.56 -11.87
CA LEU A 86 5.23 -11.18 -10.60
C LEU A 86 4.50 -12.40 -10.01
N LEU A 87 4.80 -12.70 -8.77
CA LEU A 87 4.09 -13.69 -7.97
C LEU A 87 3.19 -12.96 -6.96
N GLY A 88 1.94 -12.74 -7.33
CA GLY A 88 1.07 -11.77 -6.68
C GLY A 88 1.59 -10.36 -6.93
N THR A 89 2.09 -9.70 -5.89
CA THR A 89 2.68 -8.36 -5.96
C THR A 89 4.22 -8.37 -5.95
N GLU A 90 4.83 -9.51 -5.69
CA GLU A 90 6.28 -9.66 -5.58
C GLU A 90 6.92 -9.91 -6.94
N ARG A 91 7.91 -9.10 -7.32
CA ARG A 91 8.69 -9.31 -8.54
C ARG A 91 9.85 -10.26 -8.26
N ILE A 92 9.88 -11.38 -8.95
CA ILE A 92 10.91 -12.41 -8.80
C ILE A 92 11.52 -12.77 -10.15
N ARG A 93 12.78 -13.22 -10.15
CA ARG A 93 13.37 -13.79 -11.35
C ARG A 93 12.73 -15.15 -11.66
N VAL A 94 12.54 -15.41 -12.93
CA VAL A 94 11.93 -16.65 -13.41
C VAL A 94 12.69 -17.90 -12.94
N ASP A 95 13.99 -17.79 -12.72
CA ASP A 95 14.84 -18.88 -12.24
C ASP A 95 14.44 -19.35 -10.81
N PHE A 96 13.93 -18.43 -10.00
CA PHE A 96 13.45 -18.72 -8.64
C PHE A 96 11.95 -18.98 -8.56
N LEU A 97 11.23 -18.89 -9.67
CA LEU A 97 9.77 -19.08 -9.70
C LEU A 97 9.37 -20.44 -9.14
N LYS A 98 10.02 -21.49 -9.58
CA LYS A 98 9.76 -22.87 -9.14
C LYS A 98 9.81 -23.00 -7.62
N GLU A 99 10.87 -22.51 -6.99
CA GLU A 99 11.05 -22.61 -5.55
C GLU A 99 10.06 -21.74 -4.79
N ARG A 100 9.82 -20.52 -5.24
CA ARG A 100 8.87 -19.59 -4.62
C ARG A 100 7.43 -20.07 -4.71
N VAL A 101 7.02 -20.61 -5.84
CA VAL A 101 5.70 -21.20 -6.02
C VAL A 101 5.54 -22.42 -5.12
N ARG A 102 6.54 -23.29 -5.06
CA ARG A 102 6.53 -24.45 -4.20
C ARG A 102 6.35 -24.08 -2.72
N GLN A 103 7.11 -23.08 -2.23
CA GLN A 103 6.97 -22.55 -0.87
C GLN A 103 5.57 -21.98 -0.60
N LYS A 104 5.03 -21.22 -1.55
CA LYS A 104 3.68 -20.63 -1.41
C LYS A 104 2.57 -21.68 -1.45
N MET A 105 2.79 -22.78 -2.12
CA MET A 105 1.85 -23.88 -2.25
C MET A 105 1.99 -24.93 -1.15
N GLU A 106 2.98 -24.78 -0.28
CA GLU A 106 3.19 -25.68 0.85
C GLU A 106 2.04 -25.50 1.85
N GLY A 107 1.31 -26.59 2.13
CA GLY A 107 0.13 -26.55 3.00
C GLY A 107 -1.19 -26.13 2.32
N VAL A 108 -1.18 -25.81 1.03
CA VAL A 108 -2.38 -25.50 0.27
C VAL A 108 -2.93 -26.81 -0.35
N ALA A 109 -4.20 -27.09 -0.07
CA ALA A 109 -4.86 -28.33 -0.58
C ALA A 109 -5.07 -28.28 -2.10
N ASP A 110 -5.39 -27.11 -2.64
CA ASP A 110 -5.64 -26.91 -4.07
C ASP A 110 -4.45 -26.18 -4.72
N LYS A 111 -3.64 -26.93 -5.45
CA LYS A 111 -2.42 -26.43 -6.12
C LYS A 111 -2.74 -25.78 -7.46
N LYS A 112 -3.66 -24.82 -7.44
CA LYS A 112 -4.07 -24.07 -8.61
C LYS A 112 -3.39 -22.71 -8.67
N VAL A 113 -2.76 -22.42 -9.80
CA VAL A 113 -2.12 -21.13 -10.07
C VAL A 113 -2.81 -20.46 -11.25
N TYR A 114 -2.98 -19.16 -11.15
CA TYR A 114 -3.53 -18.36 -12.23
C TYR A 114 -2.41 -17.62 -12.94
N LEU A 115 -2.21 -17.94 -14.21
CA LEU A 115 -1.22 -17.30 -15.07
C LEU A 115 -1.88 -16.24 -15.91
N GLN A 116 -1.38 -15.01 -15.82
CA GLN A 116 -1.80 -13.93 -16.69
C GLN A 116 -0.59 -13.28 -17.34
N GLY A 117 -0.73 -12.86 -18.59
CA GLY A 117 0.31 -12.17 -19.33
C GLY A 117 -0.13 -10.78 -19.75
N ASP A 118 0.82 -9.86 -19.90
CA ASP A 118 0.58 -8.59 -20.59
C ASP A 118 0.17 -8.87 -22.04
N GLY A 119 -0.67 -8.01 -22.60
CA GLY A 119 -1.17 -8.17 -23.98
C GLY A 119 -0.09 -8.15 -25.06
N SER A 120 1.09 -7.65 -24.76
CA SER A 120 2.25 -7.59 -25.65
C SER A 120 3.22 -8.78 -25.49
N VAL A 121 2.98 -9.66 -24.52
CA VAL A 121 3.82 -10.83 -24.28
C VAL A 121 3.58 -11.89 -25.36
N LEU A 122 4.67 -12.45 -25.85
CA LEU A 122 4.56 -13.50 -26.85
C LEU A 122 4.09 -14.81 -26.20
N TYR A 123 3.36 -15.58 -26.96
CA TYR A 123 2.84 -16.89 -26.51
C TYR A 123 3.92 -17.84 -26.04
N GLN A 124 5.12 -17.80 -26.66
CA GLN A 124 6.26 -18.57 -26.23
C GLN A 124 6.73 -18.22 -24.80
N ASP A 125 6.65 -16.96 -24.41
CA ASP A 125 7.07 -16.51 -23.08
C ASP A 125 6.08 -16.97 -22.01
N ILE A 126 4.79 -17.03 -22.35
CA ILE A 126 3.74 -17.62 -21.50
C ILE A 126 4.01 -19.10 -21.30
N TYR A 127 4.38 -19.83 -22.39
CA TYR A 127 4.72 -21.25 -22.30
C TYR A 127 5.95 -21.53 -21.45
N ASP A 128 7.00 -20.71 -21.56
CA ASP A 128 8.21 -20.85 -20.72
C ASP A 128 7.86 -20.78 -19.23
N VAL A 129 7.00 -19.83 -18.87
CA VAL A 129 6.53 -19.71 -17.47
C VAL A 129 5.61 -20.86 -17.07
N PHE A 130 4.72 -21.28 -17.96
CA PHE A 130 3.83 -22.41 -17.74
C PHE A 130 4.60 -23.72 -17.45
N ASP A 131 5.62 -24.03 -18.25
CA ASP A 131 6.46 -25.21 -18.05
C ASP A 131 7.16 -25.18 -16.69
N ARG A 132 7.65 -24.02 -16.27
CA ARG A 132 8.28 -23.85 -14.95
C ARG A 132 7.29 -24.02 -13.80
N LEU A 133 6.03 -23.62 -13.98
CA LEU A 133 4.97 -23.86 -13.00
C LEU A 133 4.66 -25.36 -12.88
N ASN A 134 4.59 -26.09 -13.99
CA ASN A 134 4.41 -27.54 -13.99
C ASN A 134 5.58 -28.25 -13.27
N GLU A 135 6.82 -27.82 -13.53
CA GLU A 135 8.00 -28.33 -12.81
C GLU A 135 7.98 -28.03 -11.31
N ALA A 136 7.29 -26.97 -10.88
CA ALA A 136 7.10 -26.63 -9.47
C ALA A 136 6.07 -27.54 -8.77
N GLY A 137 5.39 -28.42 -9.52
CA GLY A 137 4.37 -29.34 -9.01
C GLY A 137 2.97 -28.71 -8.96
N VAL A 138 2.73 -27.65 -9.73
CA VAL A 138 1.39 -27.11 -9.91
C VAL A 138 0.58 -28.06 -10.78
N THR A 139 -0.56 -28.50 -10.27
CA THR A 139 -1.41 -29.49 -10.96
C THR A 139 -2.42 -28.87 -11.91
N ASP A 140 -2.79 -27.61 -11.65
CA ASP A 140 -3.77 -26.89 -12.45
C ASP A 140 -3.31 -25.42 -12.66
N VAL A 141 -3.12 -25.03 -13.91
CA VAL A 141 -2.76 -23.67 -14.29
C VAL A 141 -3.91 -23.05 -15.11
N GLY A 142 -4.60 -22.11 -14.49
CA GLY A 142 -5.66 -21.35 -15.16
C GLY A 142 -5.08 -20.14 -15.88
N LEU A 143 -5.34 -19.99 -17.18
CA LEU A 143 -5.04 -18.75 -17.89
C LEU A 143 -6.13 -17.71 -17.60
N VAL A 144 -5.72 -16.54 -17.16
CA VAL A 144 -6.63 -15.44 -16.81
C VAL A 144 -6.43 -14.26 -17.74
N ALA A 145 -7.52 -13.72 -18.20
CA ALA A 145 -7.55 -12.47 -18.95
C ALA A 145 -8.47 -11.48 -18.25
N LYS A 146 -8.20 -10.19 -18.40
CA LYS A 146 -9.00 -9.11 -17.80
C LYS A 146 -10.37 -9.00 -18.48
N ALA A 147 -11.41 -8.72 -17.70
CA ALA A 147 -12.74 -8.48 -18.24
C ALA A 147 -12.80 -7.17 -19.07
N PRO A 148 -13.63 -7.09 -20.12
CA PRO A 148 -13.83 -5.85 -20.85
C PRO A 148 -14.41 -4.77 -19.94
N GLY A 149 -13.70 -3.64 -19.81
CA GLY A 149 -14.17 -2.49 -19.02
C GLY A 149 -13.54 -2.29 -17.64
N GLU A 150 -12.74 -3.20 -17.17
CA GLU A 150 -11.96 -3.04 -15.94
C GLU A 150 -10.68 -2.24 -16.24
N ARG A 151 -10.59 -1.03 -15.65
CA ARG A 151 -9.45 -0.11 -15.79
C ARG A 151 -8.47 -0.24 -14.65
#